data_57f9f551f84fa229c06074b42e3de63e
#
_entry.id   57f9f551f84fa229c06074b42e3de63e
#
_cell.length_a   1.000
_cell.length_b   1.000
_cell.length_c   1.000
_cell.angle_alpha   90.00
_cell.angle_beta   90.00
_cell.angle_gamma   90.00
#
_symmetry.space_group_name_H-M   'P 1'
#
loop_
_entity.id
_entity.type
_entity.pdbx_description
1 polymer ?
#
loop_
_entity_poly.entity_id
_entity_poly.type
_entity_poly.pdbx_seq_one_letter_code
_entity_poly.pdbx_strand_id
1 'polypeptide(L)'
;MNVNQKGNKGLIKVMSDLYDKGYNCFTPFDDYSPVDLIAMDKEGNVKRLQVKYRSLLPSKGTYEVAGRSMVNGKSVSIDKSLIDGWAVYLEEEKQVTYLPISIMETKNVHYIKPGEIQDLW
;
A
#
# COMPACT_ATOMS: atom_id res chain seq x y z
N MET A 1 -18.04 5.57 4.80
CA MET A 1 -17.22 5.85 3.58
C MET A 1 -17.45 4.78 2.53
N ASN A 2 -17.56 5.17 1.27
CA ASN A 2 -17.58 4.21 0.18
C ASN A 2 -16.13 3.77 -0.18
N VAL A 3 -16.02 2.83 -1.13
CA VAL A 3 -14.71 2.26 -1.52
C VAL A 3 -13.76 3.33 -2.05
N ASN A 4 -14.26 4.26 -2.87
CA ASN A 4 -13.41 5.32 -3.43
C ASN A 4 -12.89 6.27 -2.34
N GLN A 5 -13.73 6.61 -1.37
CA GLN A 5 -13.32 7.45 -0.25
C GLN A 5 -12.28 6.77 0.63
N LYS A 6 -12.42 5.47 0.87
CA LYS A 6 -11.42 4.69 1.62
C LYS A 6 -10.09 4.66 0.89
N GLY A 7 -10.11 4.41 -0.42
CA GLY A 7 -8.91 4.43 -1.23
C GLY A 7 -8.21 5.79 -1.21
N ASN A 8 -8.96 6.86 -1.35
CA ASN A 8 -8.42 8.23 -1.28
C ASN A 8 -7.84 8.54 0.10
N LYS A 9 -8.52 8.13 1.15
CA LYS A 9 -8.02 8.32 2.52
C LYS A 9 -6.69 7.59 2.72
N GLY A 10 -6.59 6.35 2.25
CA GLY A 10 -5.35 5.59 2.31
C GLY A 10 -4.20 6.30 1.61
N LEU A 11 -4.44 6.80 0.39
CA LEU A 11 -3.44 7.53 -0.36
C LEU A 11 -2.98 8.80 0.35
N ILE A 12 -3.93 9.58 0.86
CA ILE A 12 -3.63 10.82 1.60
C ILE A 12 -2.79 10.50 2.85
N LYS A 13 -3.15 9.46 3.59
CA LYS A 13 -2.42 9.07 4.81
C LYS A 13 -0.99 8.60 4.49
N VAL A 14 -0.83 7.83 3.43
CA VAL A 14 0.50 7.37 2.99
C VAL A 14 1.36 8.56 2.54
N MET A 15 0.81 9.46 1.74
CA MET A 15 1.53 10.65 1.28
C MET A 15 1.95 11.52 2.46
N SER A 16 1.07 11.71 3.44
CA SER A 16 1.38 12.47 4.65
C SER A 16 2.50 11.82 5.46
N ASP A 17 2.45 10.50 5.65
CA ASP A 17 3.49 9.76 6.37
C ASP A 17 4.85 9.89 5.67
N LEU A 18 4.87 9.71 4.36
CA LEU A 18 6.11 9.81 3.58
C LEU A 18 6.66 11.23 3.57
N TYR A 19 5.79 12.22 3.45
CA TYR A 19 6.22 13.62 3.48
C TYR A 19 6.88 13.96 4.81
N ASP A 20 6.29 13.53 5.92
CA ASP A 20 6.84 13.76 7.26
C ASP A 20 8.21 13.09 7.44
N LYS A 21 8.45 11.99 6.72
CA LYS A 21 9.72 11.26 6.76
C LYS A 21 10.75 11.75 5.75
N GLY A 22 10.42 12.80 4.99
CA GLY A 22 11.37 13.44 4.08
C GLY A 22 11.35 12.93 2.65
N TYR A 23 10.34 12.14 2.27
CA TYR A 23 10.19 11.67 0.89
C TYR A 23 9.37 12.67 0.07
N ASN A 24 9.68 12.74 -1.23
CA ASN A 24 8.84 13.40 -2.21
C ASN A 24 7.98 12.34 -2.90
N CYS A 25 6.70 12.65 -3.11
CA CYS A 25 5.74 11.69 -3.64
C CYS A 25 5.27 12.09 -5.03
N PHE A 26 5.10 11.09 -5.90
CA PHE A 26 4.61 11.27 -7.26
C PHE A 26 3.48 10.28 -7.50
N THR A 27 2.40 10.75 -8.12
CA THR A 27 1.28 9.89 -8.52
C THR A 27 1.32 9.66 -10.03
N PRO A 28 0.94 8.47 -10.51
CA PRO A 28 0.94 8.20 -11.95
C PRO A 28 -0.16 9.01 -12.66
N PHE A 29 0.10 9.34 -13.93
CA PHE A 29 -0.89 10.02 -14.75
C PHE A 29 -2.07 9.09 -15.07
N ASP A 30 -1.78 7.83 -15.43
CA ASP A 30 -2.79 6.81 -15.71
C ASP A 30 -2.98 5.86 -14.54
N ASP A 31 -4.13 5.18 -14.52
CA ASP A 31 -4.47 4.17 -13.52
C ASP A 31 -4.33 2.73 -14.03
N TYR A 32 -3.66 2.52 -15.15
CA TYR A 32 -3.42 1.17 -15.71
C TYR A 32 -2.42 0.36 -14.91
N SER A 33 -1.47 1.03 -14.27
CA SER A 33 -0.41 0.40 -13.51
C SER A 33 -0.88 0.07 -12.10
N PRO A 34 -0.38 -1.02 -11.49
CA PRO A 34 -0.61 -1.26 -10.07
C PRO A 34 0.12 -0.26 -9.17
N VAL A 35 0.96 0.61 -9.72
CA VAL A 35 1.65 1.65 -8.97
C VAL A 35 0.67 2.78 -8.67
N ASP A 36 0.42 3.04 -7.40
CA ASP A 36 -0.43 4.15 -6.96
C ASP A 36 0.40 5.37 -6.57
N LEU A 37 1.66 5.15 -6.22
CA LEU A 37 2.52 6.19 -5.67
C LEU A 37 3.98 5.82 -5.88
N ILE A 38 4.81 6.82 -6.17
CA ILE A 38 6.25 6.69 -6.16
C ILE A 38 6.79 7.58 -5.04
N ALA A 39 7.60 6.99 -4.16
CA ALA A 39 8.29 7.71 -3.10
C ALA A 39 9.76 7.87 -3.47
N MET A 40 10.25 9.11 -3.47
CA MET A 40 11.64 9.41 -3.81
C MET A 40 12.33 10.02 -2.59
N ASP A 41 13.49 9.48 -2.23
CA ASP A 41 14.30 10.04 -1.16
C ASP A 41 15.14 11.22 -1.66
N LYS A 42 15.96 11.81 -0.77
CA LYS A 42 16.76 12.99 -1.10
C LYS A 42 17.89 12.68 -2.07
N GLU A 43 18.32 11.42 -2.15
CA GLU A 43 19.36 10.98 -3.08
C GLU A 43 18.79 10.61 -4.45
N GLY A 44 17.47 10.68 -4.63
CA GLY A 44 16.82 10.34 -5.89
C GLY A 44 16.44 8.86 -6.03
N ASN A 45 16.64 8.06 -5.00
CA ASN A 45 16.18 6.66 -5.00
C ASN A 45 14.68 6.59 -4.88
N VAL A 46 14.04 5.71 -5.65
CA VAL A 46 12.59 5.61 -5.71
C VAL A 46 12.09 4.23 -5.30
N LYS A 47 10.89 4.21 -4.73
CA LYS A 47 10.11 2.99 -4.48
C LYS A 47 8.75 3.14 -5.13
N ARG A 48 8.36 2.14 -5.91
CA ARG A 48 7.04 2.08 -6.57
C ARG A 48 6.10 1.33 -5.65
N LEU A 49 5.05 2.00 -5.18
CA LEU A 49 4.18 1.46 -4.15
C LEU A 49 2.75 1.31 -4.65
N GLN A 50 2.13 0.20 -4.30
CA GLN A 50 0.68 0.06 -4.34
C GLN A 50 0.14 0.43 -2.95
N VAL A 51 -0.89 1.27 -2.91
CA VAL A 51 -1.47 1.77 -1.67
C VAL A 51 -2.74 0.99 -1.36
N LYS A 52 -2.88 0.59 -0.10
CA LYS A 52 -4.05 -0.12 0.41
C LYS A 52 -4.61 0.59 1.65
N TYR A 53 -5.93 0.63 1.77
CA TYR A 53 -6.65 0.98 2.99
C TYR A 53 -7.21 -0.31 3.57
N ARG A 54 -6.94 -0.59 4.84
CA ARG A 54 -7.43 -1.82 5.44
C ARG A 54 -8.01 -1.57 6.83
N SER A 55 -9.10 -2.29 7.11
CA SER A 55 -9.69 -2.38 8.44
C SER A 55 -9.41 -3.75 9.02
N LEU A 56 -9.33 -3.81 10.34
CA LEU A 56 -9.11 -5.05 11.05
C LEU A 56 -10.23 -6.04 10.74
N LEU A 57 -9.87 -7.28 10.44
CA LEU A 57 -10.84 -8.37 10.25
C LEU A 57 -11.29 -8.86 11.62
N PRO A 58 -12.57 -8.65 12.03
CA PRO A 58 -12.99 -8.98 13.39
C PRO A 58 -12.82 -10.47 13.73
N SER A 59 -13.04 -11.34 12.75
CA SER A 59 -12.97 -12.80 12.96
C SER A 59 -11.54 -13.31 13.08
N LYS A 60 -10.55 -12.58 12.56
CA LYS A 60 -9.13 -13.02 12.54
C LYS A 60 -8.22 -12.17 13.40
N GLY A 61 -8.65 -10.96 13.76
CA GLY A 61 -7.82 -10.03 14.51
C GLY A 61 -6.60 -9.55 13.76
N THR A 62 -6.63 -9.56 12.42
CA THR A 62 -5.54 -9.15 11.54
C THR A 62 -6.04 -8.28 10.40
N TYR A 63 -5.10 -7.63 9.71
CA TYR A 63 -5.35 -6.91 8.46
C TYR A 63 -4.87 -7.79 7.31
N GLU A 64 -5.71 -7.93 6.28
CA GLU A 64 -5.38 -8.75 5.12
C GLU A 64 -4.92 -7.87 3.97
N VAL A 65 -3.77 -8.19 3.38
CA VAL A 65 -3.27 -7.53 2.18
C VAL A 65 -3.13 -8.57 1.08
N ALA A 66 -3.88 -8.38 0.00
CA ALA A 66 -3.82 -9.27 -1.16
C ALA A 66 -3.00 -8.61 -2.27
N GLY A 67 -2.20 -9.41 -2.96
CA GLY A 67 -1.46 -8.99 -4.15
C GLY A 67 -2.36 -8.94 -5.38
N ARG A 68 -3.46 -8.19 -5.29
CA ARG A 68 -4.49 -8.11 -6.33
C ARG A 68 -4.90 -6.66 -6.57
N SER A 69 -5.39 -6.40 -7.76
CA SER A 69 -5.88 -5.08 -8.17
C SER A 69 -7.21 -5.23 -8.91
N MET A 70 -7.99 -4.16 -8.95
CA MET A 70 -9.24 -4.14 -9.71
C MET A 70 -8.97 -3.60 -11.10
N VAL A 71 -9.35 -4.37 -12.13
CA VAL A 71 -9.26 -3.99 -13.54
C VAL A 71 -10.60 -4.25 -14.19
N ASN A 72 -11.24 -3.20 -14.69
CA ASN A 72 -12.56 -3.30 -15.33
C ASN A 72 -13.59 -4.03 -14.46
N GLY A 73 -13.59 -3.73 -13.17
CA GLY A 73 -14.53 -4.33 -12.21
C GLY A 73 -14.19 -5.75 -11.78
N LYS A 74 -13.06 -6.30 -12.22
CA LYS A 74 -12.63 -7.66 -11.86
C LYS A 74 -11.37 -7.61 -11.01
N SER A 75 -11.30 -8.51 -10.01
CA SER A 75 -10.08 -8.68 -9.21
C SER A 75 -9.09 -9.56 -9.96
N VAL A 76 -7.89 -9.07 -10.17
CA VAL A 76 -6.81 -9.79 -10.89
C VAL A 76 -5.53 -9.76 -10.06
N SER A 77 -4.69 -10.77 -10.22
CA SER A 77 -3.36 -10.77 -9.65
C SER A 77 -2.52 -9.66 -10.29
N ILE A 78 -1.79 -8.92 -9.47
CA ILE A 78 -0.88 -7.89 -9.99
C ILE A 78 0.38 -8.53 -10.55
N ASP A 79 1.01 -7.85 -11.50
CA ASP A 79 2.37 -8.18 -11.93
C ASP A 79 3.32 -7.60 -10.89
N LYS A 80 3.89 -8.47 -10.06
CA LYS A 80 4.75 -8.07 -8.95
C LYS A 80 6.06 -7.43 -9.41
N SER A 81 6.44 -7.58 -10.68
CA SER A 81 7.64 -6.92 -11.21
C SER A 81 7.44 -5.41 -11.38
N LEU A 82 6.19 -4.93 -11.34
CA LEU A 82 5.87 -3.52 -11.56
C LEU A 82 5.88 -2.68 -10.30
N ILE A 83 5.93 -3.31 -9.11
CA ILE A 83 5.95 -2.59 -7.83
C ILE A 83 7.14 -3.05 -6.98
N ASP A 84 7.55 -2.21 -6.06
CA ASP A 84 8.59 -2.53 -5.08
C ASP A 84 7.98 -3.00 -3.76
N GLY A 85 6.70 -2.68 -3.54
CA GLY A 85 5.98 -3.13 -2.36
C GLY A 85 4.67 -2.40 -2.17
N TRP A 86 4.13 -2.53 -0.97
CA TRP A 86 2.85 -1.95 -0.57
C TRP A 86 3.02 -0.95 0.55
N ALA A 87 2.20 0.11 0.50
CA ALA A 87 1.99 1.02 1.62
C ALA A 87 0.55 0.82 2.09
N VAL A 88 0.37 0.40 3.33
CA VAL A 88 -0.93 0.01 3.86
C VAL A 88 -1.32 0.94 5.01
N TYR A 89 -2.42 1.65 4.84
CA TYR A 89 -3.00 2.42 5.95
C TYR A 89 -3.92 1.50 6.75
N LEU A 90 -3.63 1.39 8.04
CA LEU A 90 -4.37 0.55 8.99
C LEU A 90 -5.32 1.45 9.78
N GLU A 91 -6.62 1.38 9.48
CA GLU A 91 -7.60 2.33 10.01
C GLU A 91 -7.68 2.33 11.54
N GLU A 92 -7.68 1.17 12.18
CA GLU A 92 -7.78 1.08 13.63
C GLU A 92 -6.52 1.53 14.34
N GLU A 93 -5.34 1.31 13.72
CA GLU A 93 -4.04 1.77 14.26
C GLU A 93 -3.79 3.25 13.98
N LYS A 94 -4.49 3.83 12.99
CA LYS A 94 -4.22 5.18 12.50
C LYS A 94 -2.77 5.35 12.02
N GLN A 95 -2.20 4.30 11.45
CA GLN A 95 -0.79 4.27 11.04
C GLN A 95 -0.63 3.61 9.67
N VAL A 96 0.49 3.93 9.02
CA VAL A 96 0.89 3.33 7.75
C VAL A 96 2.02 2.34 8.00
N THR A 97 1.92 1.16 7.40
CA THR A 97 3.01 0.17 7.40
C THR A 97 3.40 -0.13 5.96
N TYR A 98 4.68 -0.45 5.75
CA TYR A 98 5.25 -0.68 4.43
C TYR A 98 5.73 -2.12 4.32
N LEU A 99 5.37 -2.78 3.20
CA LEU A 99 5.69 -4.18 2.97
C LEU A 99 6.50 -4.29 1.67
N PRO A 100 7.75 -4.80 1.72
CA PRO A 100 8.51 -5.03 0.49
C PRO A 100 7.90 -6.16 -0.32
N ILE A 101 8.14 -6.16 -1.63
CA ILE A 101 7.57 -7.15 -2.55
C ILE A 101 7.95 -8.58 -2.15
N SER A 102 9.12 -8.76 -1.55
CA SER A 102 9.61 -10.06 -1.10
C SER A 102 8.70 -10.76 -0.09
N ILE A 103 7.85 -10.00 0.62
CA ILE A 103 6.95 -10.59 1.61
C ILE A 103 5.87 -11.47 0.95
N MET A 104 5.64 -11.28 -0.35
CA MET A 104 4.68 -12.07 -1.13
C MET A 104 5.36 -12.82 -2.27
N GLU A 105 6.63 -13.16 -2.13
CA GLU A 105 7.41 -13.84 -3.17
C GLU A 105 6.80 -15.19 -3.55
N THR A 106 6.31 -15.93 -2.55
CA THR A 106 5.72 -17.26 -2.75
C THR A 106 4.25 -17.36 -2.37
N LYS A 107 3.60 -16.22 -2.13
CA LYS A 107 2.18 -16.18 -1.73
C LYS A 107 1.50 -14.93 -2.30
N ASN A 108 0.17 -14.91 -2.27
CA ASN A 108 -0.61 -13.78 -2.77
C ASN A 108 -1.39 -13.03 -1.68
N VAL A 109 -1.24 -13.44 -0.44
CA VAL A 109 -1.92 -12.81 0.71
C VAL A 109 -0.95 -12.74 1.86
N HIS A 110 -0.92 -11.59 2.52
CA HIS A 110 -0.15 -11.38 3.74
C HIS A 110 -1.09 -10.82 4.82
N TYR A 111 -0.93 -11.31 6.06
CA TYR A 111 -1.70 -10.83 7.19
C TYR A 111 -0.81 -10.03 8.12
N ILE A 112 -1.27 -8.83 8.47
CA ILE A 112 -0.57 -7.93 9.39
C ILE A 112 -1.27 -8.01 10.75
N LYS A 113 -0.51 -8.28 11.81
CA LYS A 113 -1.03 -8.25 13.18
C LYS A 113 -1.05 -6.82 13.69
N PRO A 114 -2.01 -6.46 14.57
CA PRO A 114 -1.99 -5.15 15.22
C PRO A 114 -0.64 -4.87 15.87
N GLY A 115 -0.11 -3.68 15.66
CA GLY A 115 1.19 -3.26 16.20
C GLY A 115 2.39 -3.59 15.33
N GLU A 116 2.23 -4.38 14.27
CA GLU A 116 3.32 -4.67 13.33
C GLU A 116 3.49 -3.53 12.33
N ILE A 117 4.11 -2.45 12.75
CA ILE A 117 4.32 -1.27 11.91
C ILE A 117 5.78 -1.24 11.46
N GLN A 118 5.98 -1.19 10.15
CA GLN A 118 7.30 -1.13 9.53
C GLN A 118 7.42 0.13 8.68
N ASP A 119 8.60 0.76 8.74
CA ASP A 119 8.91 1.90 7.88
C ASP A 119 9.26 1.44 6.46
N LEU A 120 9.28 2.40 5.53
CA LEU A 120 9.75 2.16 4.16
C LEU A 120 11.22 1.74 4.21
N TRP A 121 11.50 0.64 3.51
CA TRP A 121 12.85 0.05 3.45
C TRP A 121 13.83 0.82 2.58
#